data_235213221e876f77734db40d3d48a0e3
#
_entry.id   235213221e876f77734db40d3d48a0e3
#
_cell.length_a   1.000
_cell.length_b   1.000
_cell.length_c   1.000
_cell.angle_alpha   90.00
_cell.angle_beta   90.00
_cell.angle_gamma   90.00
#
_symmetry.space_group_name_H-M   'P 1'
#
loop_
_entity.id
_entity.type
_entity.pdbx_description
1 polymer ?
#
loop_
_entity_poly.entity_id
_entity_poly.type
_entity_poly.pdbx_seq_one_letter_code
_entity_poly.pdbx_strand_id
1 'polypeptide(L)'
;MMKKLTIVAVAVAALASFTACGNKAKKAELKTDIDSLSYAAGVASSPMMKQAMMSMEIDSTYEAEVIKGIYAGIKGADDKKKAAYNAGVILGEQLAMMNKGASLDVFAGDSTQTLSLENIVAGFVAGATNKNLKMTMDQAREVSQTQMTAIKARYAAKKYGPQKKKADAFMAANAKKAGVK
;
A
#
# COMPACT_ATOMS: atom_id res chain seq x y z
N MET A 1 5.03 -46.26 31.53
CA MET A 1 5.03 -45.03 32.34
C MET A 1 4.23 -43.99 31.54
N MET A 2 2.95 -43.85 31.88
CA MET A 2 2.07 -42.88 31.22
C MET A 2 2.21 -41.53 31.96
N LYS A 3 2.76 -40.51 31.31
CA LYS A 3 2.82 -39.14 31.87
C LYS A 3 1.43 -38.54 31.77
N LYS A 4 0.85 -38.24 32.93
CA LYS A 4 -0.44 -37.56 33.08
C LYS A 4 -0.27 -36.14 32.57
N LEU A 5 -0.99 -35.79 31.48
CA LEU A 5 -1.12 -34.42 31.02
C LEU A 5 -2.04 -33.68 31.99
N THR A 6 -1.49 -32.78 32.74
CA THR A 6 -2.24 -31.92 33.65
C THR A 6 -2.92 -30.83 32.84
N ILE A 7 -4.24 -30.90 32.71
CA ILE A 7 -5.05 -29.85 32.12
C ILE A 7 -5.01 -28.64 33.05
N VAL A 8 -4.36 -27.57 32.64
CA VAL A 8 -4.39 -26.29 33.34
C VAL A 8 -5.68 -25.60 32.93
N ALA A 9 -6.68 -25.68 33.78
CA ALA A 9 -7.88 -24.85 33.67
C ALA A 9 -7.51 -23.41 34.01
N VAL A 10 -7.29 -22.58 33.01
CA VAL A 10 -7.13 -21.14 33.21
C VAL A 10 -8.51 -20.53 33.37
N ALA A 11 -8.85 -20.20 34.62
CA ALA A 11 -10.03 -19.41 34.91
C ALA A 11 -9.81 -17.98 34.39
N VAL A 12 -10.41 -17.62 33.29
CA VAL A 12 -10.40 -16.25 32.76
C VAL A 12 -11.39 -15.43 33.54
N ALA A 13 -10.86 -14.58 34.44
CA ALA A 13 -11.63 -13.54 35.10
C ALA A 13 -12.15 -12.55 34.05
N ALA A 14 -13.47 -12.35 34.09
CA ALA A 14 -14.17 -11.40 33.22
C ALA A 14 -13.69 -9.96 33.50
N LEU A 15 -13.02 -9.35 32.52
CA LEU A 15 -12.90 -7.91 32.44
C LEU A 15 -14.06 -7.38 31.61
N ALA A 16 -15.09 -6.95 32.30
CA ALA A 16 -16.18 -6.16 31.74
C ALA A 16 -15.69 -4.71 31.51
N SER A 17 -16.15 -4.14 30.44
CA SER A 17 -16.27 -2.71 30.13
C SER A 17 -15.40 -2.20 28.99
N PHE A 18 -15.91 -2.36 27.76
CA PHE A 18 -15.80 -1.30 26.75
C PHE A 18 -17.14 -1.16 26.05
N THR A 19 -17.93 -0.23 26.57
CA THR A 19 -19.10 0.31 25.87
C THR A 19 -18.63 1.42 24.95
N ALA A 20 -18.37 1.10 23.69
CA ALA A 20 -18.30 2.08 22.63
C ALA A 20 -19.20 1.62 21.48
N CYS A 21 -20.07 2.49 21.04
CA CYS A 21 -21.05 2.29 19.98
C CYS A 21 -20.41 1.81 18.67
N GLY A 22 -21.02 0.81 18.05
CA GLY A 22 -20.78 0.44 16.65
C GLY A 22 -19.91 -0.80 16.45
N ASN A 23 -20.55 -1.92 16.06
CA ASN A 23 -19.95 -3.23 15.78
C ASN A 23 -19.24 -3.92 16.95
N LYS A 24 -20.03 -4.47 17.86
CA LYS A 24 -19.50 -5.36 18.90
C LYS A 24 -18.86 -6.58 18.23
N ALA A 25 -17.54 -6.73 18.40
CA ALA A 25 -16.91 -8.01 18.12
C ALA A 25 -17.68 -9.13 18.82
N LYS A 26 -18.02 -10.19 18.09
CA LYS A 26 -18.73 -11.32 18.69
C LYS A 26 -17.86 -11.89 19.79
N LYS A 27 -18.44 -12.09 20.98
CA LYS A 27 -17.73 -12.78 22.07
C LYS A 27 -17.46 -14.21 21.61
N ALA A 28 -16.22 -14.64 21.71
CA ALA A 28 -15.85 -16.03 21.45
C ALA A 28 -16.35 -16.92 22.60
N GLU A 29 -16.88 -18.11 22.27
CA GLU A 29 -17.18 -19.15 23.22
C GLU A 29 -16.16 -20.27 23.05
N LEU A 30 -15.40 -20.57 24.10
CA LEU A 30 -14.30 -21.55 24.08
C LEU A 30 -14.76 -22.80 24.85
N LYS A 31 -15.66 -23.57 24.21
CA LYS A 31 -16.27 -24.76 24.84
C LYS A 31 -15.50 -26.04 24.57
N THR A 32 -14.76 -26.07 23.46
CA THR A 32 -14.00 -27.23 23.00
C THR A 32 -12.53 -26.87 22.77
N ASP A 33 -11.68 -27.90 22.64
CA ASP A 33 -10.27 -27.72 22.28
C ASP A 33 -10.13 -27.06 20.88
N ILE A 34 -11.07 -27.38 20.00
CA ILE A 34 -11.11 -26.78 18.65
C ILE A 34 -11.44 -25.30 18.71
N ASP A 35 -12.40 -24.89 19.55
CA ASP A 35 -12.73 -23.48 19.76
C ASP A 35 -11.53 -22.73 20.34
N SER A 36 -10.87 -23.31 21.32
CA SER A 36 -9.70 -22.73 21.97
C SER A 36 -8.55 -22.60 20.98
N LEU A 37 -8.27 -23.61 20.17
CA LEU A 37 -7.26 -23.58 19.11
C LEU A 37 -7.60 -22.52 18.06
N SER A 38 -8.83 -22.46 17.61
CA SER A 38 -9.29 -21.49 16.60
C SER A 38 -9.12 -20.06 17.08
N TYR A 39 -9.51 -19.79 18.33
CA TYR A 39 -9.36 -18.48 18.95
C TYR A 39 -7.88 -18.12 19.12
N ALA A 40 -7.06 -19.04 19.61
CA ALA A 40 -5.63 -18.84 19.78
C ALA A 40 -4.92 -18.53 18.45
N ALA A 41 -5.28 -19.24 17.37
CA ALA A 41 -4.78 -18.96 16.03
C ALA A 41 -5.14 -17.53 15.55
N GLY A 42 -6.37 -17.09 15.82
CA GLY A 42 -6.80 -15.73 15.54
C GLY A 42 -6.00 -14.69 16.30
N VAL A 43 -5.80 -14.90 17.62
CA VAL A 43 -4.98 -14.00 18.46
C VAL A 43 -3.53 -13.95 17.96
N ALA A 44 -2.94 -15.11 17.65
CA ALA A 44 -1.58 -15.19 17.13
C ALA A 44 -1.40 -14.47 15.79
N SER A 45 -2.46 -14.41 14.97
CA SER A 45 -2.46 -13.72 13.68
C SER A 45 -2.77 -12.21 13.79
N SER A 46 -3.19 -11.71 14.95
CA SER A 46 -3.63 -10.33 15.14
C SER A 46 -2.58 -9.26 14.79
N PRO A 47 -1.24 -9.49 14.89
CA PRO A 47 -0.26 -8.50 14.44
C PRO A 47 -0.38 -8.12 12.97
N MET A 48 -0.94 -9.00 12.11
CA MET A 48 -1.17 -8.71 10.68
C MET A 48 -2.03 -7.45 10.47
N MET A 49 -3.03 -7.23 11.33
CA MET A 49 -3.89 -6.05 11.22
C MET A 49 -3.10 -4.76 11.44
N LYS A 50 -2.27 -4.71 12.49
CA LYS A 50 -1.40 -3.54 12.75
C LYS A 50 -0.43 -3.30 11.61
N GLN A 51 0.20 -4.36 11.10
CA GLN A 51 1.12 -4.27 9.98
C GLN A 51 0.44 -3.76 8.71
N ALA A 52 -0.77 -4.24 8.41
CA ALA A 52 -1.56 -3.75 7.28
C ALA A 52 -1.90 -2.27 7.42
N MET A 53 -2.39 -1.84 8.60
CA MET A 53 -2.70 -0.43 8.86
C MET A 53 -1.45 0.46 8.71
N MET A 54 -0.32 0.04 9.27
CA MET A 54 0.95 0.79 9.14
C MET A 54 1.41 0.90 7.70
N SER A 55 1.37 -0.20 6.93
CA SER A 55 1.81 -0.20 5.53
C SER A 55 0.93 0.65 4.61
N MET A 56 -0.32 0.85 4.99
CA MET A 56 -1.30 1.67 4.25
C MET A 56 -1.46 3.08 4.84
N GLU A 57 -0.62 3.47 5.82
CA GLU A 57 -0.68 4.77 6.52
C GLU A 57 -2.07 5.03 7.14
N ILE A 58 -2.76 3.97 7.61
CA ILE A 58 -4.08 4.06 8.24
C ILE A 58 -3.93 4.35 9.72
N ASP A 59 -4.50 5.45 10.17
CA ASP A 59 -4.54 5.84 11.57
C ASP A 59 -5.44 4.92 12.41
N SER A 60 -5.12 4.75 13.70
CA SER A 60 -5.87 3.90 14.64
C SER A 60 -7.33 4.34 14.84
N THR A 61 -7.68 5.58 14.52
CA THR A 61 -9.08 6.05 14.54
C THR A 61 -9.97 5.31 13.54
N TYR A 62 -9.38 4.71 12.51
CA TYR A 62 -10.09 3.90 11.48
C TYR A 62 -10.13 2.39 11.78
N GLU A 63 -9.66 1.96 12.95
CA GLU A 63 -9.64 0.53 13.33
C GLU A 63 -11.02 -0.13 13.20
N ALA A 64 -12.09 0.57 13.58
CA ALA A 64 -13.44 0.06 13.45
C ALA A 64 -13.85 -0.24 12.00
N GLU A 65 -13.39 0.56 11.04
CA GLU A 65 -13.65 0.34 9.63
C GLU A 65 -12.85 -0.84 9.09
N VAL A 66 -11.60 -1.02 9.55
CA VAL A 66 -10.79 -2.20 9.22
C VAL A 66 -11.49 -3.47 9.71
N ILE A 67 -12.00 -3.48 10.94
CA ILE A 67 -12.74 -4.62 11.50
C ILE A 67 -14.00 -4.92 10.69
N LYS A 68 -14.76 -3.90 10.26
CA LYS A 68 -15.91 -4.09 9.36
C LYS A 68 -15.48 -4.74 8.03
N GLY A 69 -14.36 -4.28 7.47
CA GLY A 69 -13.79 -4.85 6.24
C GLY A 69 -13.43 -6.33 6.39
N ILE A 70 -12.82 -6.72 7.52
CA ILE A 70 -12.49 -8.12 7.84
C ILE A 70 -13.76 -8.99 7.84
N TYR A 71 -14.81 -8.57 8.55
CA TYR A 71 -16.07 -9.33 8.57
C TYR A 71 -16.77 -9.39 7.21
N ALA A 72 -16.71 -8.32 6.43
CA ALA A 72 -17.26 -8.30 5.08
C ALA A 72 -16.50 -9.26 4.15
N GLY A 73 -15.16 -9.28 4.24
CA GLY A 73 -14.31 -10.18 3.48
C GLY A 73 -14.59 -11.65 3.77
N ILE A 74 -14.66 -12.03 5.05
CA ILE A 74 -14.98 -13.40 5.48
C ILE A 74 -16.36 -13.82 4.97
N LYS A 75 -17.37 -12.96 5.12
CA LYS A 75 -18.75 -13.26 4.67
C LYS A 75 -18.88 -13.41 3.16
N GLY A 76 -17.94 -12.83 2.41
CA GLY A 76 -17.91 -12.89 0.94
C GLY A 76 -16.91 -13.89 0.37
N ALA A 77 -16.18 -14.64 1.21
CA ALA A 77 -15.06 -15.48 0.77
C ALA A 77 -15.47 -16.55 -0.28
N ASP A 78 -16.65 -17.14 -0.15
CA ASP A 78 -17.16 -18.17 -1.06
C ASP A 78 -17.91 -17.59 -2.28
N ASP A 79 -18.12 -16.28 -2.33
CA ASP A 79 -18.82 -15.61 -3.41
C ASP A 79 -17.80 -15.10 -4.44
N LYS A 80 -17.66 -15.80 -5.57
CA LYS A 80 -16.71 -15.45 -6.64
C LYS A 80 -16.89 -14.02 -7.17
N LYS A 81 -18.12 -13.49 -7.20
CA LYS A 81 -18.38 -12.12 -7.66
C LYS A 81 -17.83 -11.09 -6.66
N LYS A 82 -18.00 -11.34 -5.38
CA LYS A 82 -17.44 -10.48 -4.31
C LYS A 82 -15.92 -10.60 -4.26
N ALA A 83 -15.38 -11.82 -4.39
CA ALA A 83 -13.94 -12.04 -4.47
C ALA A 83 -13.31 -11.29 -5.66
N ALA A 84 -13.94 -11.34 -6.83
CA ALA A 84 -13.50 -10.60 -8.00
C ALA A 84 -13.57 -9.07 -7.81
N TYR A 85 -14.63 -8.57 -7.16
CA TYR A 85 -14.75 -7.15 -6.82
C TYR A 85 -13.64 -6.72 -5.86
N ASN A 86 -13.40 -7.49 -4.80
CA ASN A 86 -12.35 -7.20 -3.83
C ASN A 86 -10.95 -7.21 -4.47
N ALA A 87 -10.68 -8.15 -5.38
CA ALA A 87 -9.45 -8.16 -6.16
C ALA A 87 -9.30 -6.87 -6.99
N GLY A 88 -10.38 -6.38 -7.58
CA GLY A 88 -10.40 -5.10 -8.30
C GLY A 88 -10.09 -3.90 -7.39
N VAL A 89 -10.63 -3.87 -6.18
CA VAL A 89 -10.33 -2.83 -5.18
C VAL A 89 -8.84 -2.80 -4.86
N ILE A 90 -8.25 -3.98 -4.55
CA ILE A 90 -6.82 -4.10 -4.25
C ILE A 90 -5.96 -3.62 -5.43
N LEU A 91 -6.30 -4.03 -6.65
CA LEU A 91 -5.59 -3.56 -7.85
C LEU A 91 -5.71 -2.05 -8.04
N GLY A 92 -6.87 -1.46 -7.77
CA GLY A 92 -7.08 -0.02 -7.82
C GLY A 92 -6.20 0.74 -6.83
N GLU A 93 -6.11 0.27 -5.59
CA GLU A 93 -5.23 0.83 -4.56
C GLU A 93 -3.76 0.74 -4.96
N GLN A 94 -3.32 -0.42 -5.49
CA GLN A 94 -1.94 -0.60 -5.98
C GLN A 94 -1.61 0.37 -7.12
N LEU A 95 -2.53 0.57 -8.08
CA LEU A 95 -2.35 1.54 -9.15
C LEU A 95 -2.24 2.98 -8.63
N ALA A 96 -3.04 3.34 -7.63
CA ALA A 96 -2.97 4.66 -7.00
C ALA A 96 -1.63 4.89 -6.27
N MET A 97 -1.15 3.89 -5.51
CA MET A 97 0.15 3.96 -4.84
C MET A 97 1.31 4.03 -5.85
N MET A 98 1.27 3.20 -6.89
CA MET A 98 2.22 3.23 -7.99
C MET A 98 2.25 4.61 -8.67
N ASN A 99 1.08 5.20 -8.94
CA ASN A 99 0.97 6.54 -9.53
C ASN A 99 1.63 7.61 -8.65
N LYS A 100 1.38 7.58 -7.33
CA LYS A 100 1.99 8.52 -6.36
C LYS A 100 3.52 8.43 -6.42
N GLY A 101 4.07 7.22 -6.33
CA GLY A 101 5.52 6.99 -6.39
C GLY A 101 6.14 7.40 -7.72
N ALA A 102 5.53 6.98 -8.83
CA ALA A 102 5.99 7.33 -10.18
C ALA A 102 5.91 8.84 -10.44
N SER A 103 4.86 9.52 -9.95
CA SER A 103 4.72 10.97 -10.07
C SER A 103 5.87 11.71 -9.37
N LEU A 104 6.16 11.35 -8.11
CA LEU A 104 7.27 11.96 -7.37
C LEU A 104 8.61 11.75 -8.08
N ASP A 105 8.84 10.57 -8.63
CA ASP A 105 10.06 10.25 -9.37
C ASP A 105 10.16 11.05 -10.68
N VAL A 106 9.09 11.09 -11.46
CA VAL A 106 9.05 11.77 -12.78
C VAL A 106 9.18 13.29 -12.64
N PHE A 107 8.55 13.87 -11.63
CA PHE A 107 8.53 15.32 -11.42
C PHE A 107 9.60 15.82 -10.44
N ALA A 108 10.66 15.04 -10.22
CA ALA A 108 11.79 15.40 -9.34
C ALA A 108 11.37 15.78 -7.90
N GLY A 109 10.36 15.08 -7.36
CA GLY A 109 9.82 15.29 -6.02
C GLY A 109 8.87 16.49 -5.90
N ASP A 110 8.38 17.04 -7.00
CA ASP A 110 7.32 18.07 -6.99
C ASP A 110 5.97 17.40 -6.75
N SER A 111 5.47 17.47 -5.51
CA SER A 111 4.19 16.89 -5.10
C SER A 111 2.96 17.60 -5.65
N THR A 112 3.13 18.78 -6.30
CA THR A 112 2.04 19.49 -6.96
C THR A 112 1.72 18.93 -8.35
N GLN A 113 2.59 18.09 -8.87
CA GLN A 113 2.46 17.45 -10.17
C GLN A 113 2.17 15.96 -10.01
N THR A 114 1.24 15.45 -10.80
CA THR A 114 0.89 14.03 -10.80
C THR A 114 0.71 13.52 -12.24
N LEU A 115 1.01 12.24 -12.45
CA LEU A 115 0.56 11.54 -13.64
C LEU A 115 -0.96 11.34 -13.57
N SER A 116 -1.64 11.30 -14.70
CA SER A 116 -3.09 11.07 -14.73
C SER A 116 -3.41 9.63 -14.30
N LEU A 117 -3.93 9.47 -13.10
CA LEU A 117 -4.41 8.18 -12.59
C LEU A 117 -5.52 7.62 -13.48
N GLU A 118 -6.40 8.47 -13.98
CA GLU A 118 -7.48 8.08 -14.89
C GLU A 118 -6.93 7.43 -16.16
N ASN A 119 -5.90 8.01 -16.80
CA ASN A 119 -5.25 7.43 -17.95
C ASN A 119 -4.50 6.14 -17.64
N ILE A 120 -3.88 6.03 -16.47
CA ILE A 120 -3.23 4.81 -16.00
C ILE A 120 -4.26 3.68 -15.86
N VAL A 121 -5.38 3.94 -15.20
CA VAL A 121 -6.46 2.96 -15.03
C VAL A 121 -7.06 2.57 -16.38
N ALA A 122 -7.34 3.54 -17.26
CA ALA A 122 -7.87 3.27 -18.60
C ALA A 122 -6.91 2.40 -19.41
N GLY A 123 -5.62 2.70 -19.40
CA GLY A 123 -4.58 1.90 -20.06
C GLY A 123 -4.45 0.49 -19.46
N PHE A 124 -4.47 0.38 -18.12
CA PHE A 124 -4.43 -0.91 -17.43
C PHE A 124 -5.61 -1.80 -17.82
N VAL A 125 -6.83 -1.29 -17.78
CA VAL A 125 -8.05 -2.04 -18.12
C VAL A 125 -8.05 -2.40 -19.61
N ALA A 126 -7.66 -1.47 -20.50
CA ALA A 126 -7.56 -1.73 -21.94
C ALA A 126 -6.54 -2.85 -22.23
N GLY A 127 -5.36 -2.81 -21.58
CA GLY A 127 -4.33 -3.83 -21.72
C GLY A 127 -4.76 -5.20 -21.19
N ALA A 128 -5.38 -5.24 -20.00
CA ALA A 128 -5.84 -6.47 -19.39
C ALA A 128 -7.00 -7.14 -20.15
N THR A 129 -7.85 -6.36 -20.79
CA THR A 129 -9.04 -6.88 -21.49
C THR A 129 -8.88 -6.97 -23.01
N ASN A 130 -7.80 -6.46 -23.56
CA ASN A 130 -7.58 -6.32 -25.00
C ASN A 130 -8.67 -5.48 -25.71
N LYS A 131 -9.32 -4.57 -24.98
CA LYS A 131 -10.39 -3.72 -25.52
C LYS A 131 -9.97 -2.26 -25.50
N ASN A 132 -10.30 -1.54 -26.57
CA ASN A 132 -10.03 -0.10 -26.70
C ASN A 132 -8.55 0.29 -26.58
N LEU A 133 -7.63 -0.61 -26.90
CA LEU A 133 -6.19 -0.33 -26.91
C LEU A 133 -5.89 0.84 -27.84
N LYS A 134 -5.11 1.80 -27.35
CA LYS A 134 -4.61 2.94 -28.14
C LYS A 134 -3.21 2.68 -28.70
N MET A 135 -2.50 1.72 -28.14
CA MET A 135 -1.16 1.29 -28.54
C MET A 135 -0.92 -0.15 -28.11
N THR A 136 -0.01 -0.83 -28.79
CA THR A 136 0.41 -2.18 -28.40
C THR A 136 1.21 -2.16 -27.10
N MET A 137 1.40 -3.33 -26.48
CA MET A 137 2.21 -3.46 -25.26
C MET A 137 3.65 -2.96 -25.46
N ASP A 138 4.25 -3.27 -26.62
CA ASP A 138 5.63 -2.85 -26.92
C ASP A 138 5.72 -1.34 -27.14
N GLN A 139 4.77 -0.75 -27.88
CA GLN A 139 4.65 0.69 -28.02
C GLN A 139 4.45 1.37 -26.64
N ALA A 140 3.64 0.79 -25.76
CA ALA A 140 3.42 1.33 -24.43
C ALA A 140 4.70 1.33 -23.59
N ARG A 141 5.51 0.27 -23.67
CA ARG A 141 6.83 0.20 -22.99
C ARG A 141 7.79 1.26 -23.52
N GLU A 142 7.91 1.37 -24.83
CA GLU A 142 8.79 2.36 -25.47
C GLU A 142 8.39 3.80 -25.13
N VAL A 143 7.09 4.13 -25.28
CA VAL A 143 6.55 5.46 -24.92
C VAL A 143 6.77 5.75 -23.45
N SER A 144 6.49 4.80 -22.56
CA SER A 144 6.68 4.96 -21.12
C SER A 144 8.14 5.28 -20.78
N GLN A 145 9.09 4.48 -21.30
CA GLN A 145 10.51 4.68 -21.02
C GLN A 145 11.03 6.01 -21.59
N THR A 146 10.70 6.31 -22.83
CA THR A 146 11.16 7.52 -23.52
C THR A 146 10.60 8.78 -22.87
N GLN A 147 9.29 8.82 -22.63
CA GLN A 147 8.63 9.98 -22.04
C GLN A 147 9.03 10.17 -20.58
N MET A 148 9.13 9.09 -19.79
CA MET A 148 9.61 9.16 -18.41
C MET A 148 11.01 9.81 -18.34
N THR A 149 11.94 9.35 -19.17
CA THR A 149 13.29 9.89 -19.22
C THR A 149 13.31 11.38 -19.60
N ALA A 150 12.56 11.75 -20.64
CA ALA A 150 12.50 13.13 -21.10
C ALA A 150 11.86 14.08 -20.09
N ILE A 151 10.77 13.66 -19.45
CA ILE A 151 10.07 14.45 -18.44
C ILE A 151 10.95 14.61 -17.18
N LYS A 152 11.55 13.51 -16.69
CA LYS A 152 12.50 13.56 -15.55
C LYS A 152 13.64 14.54 -15.80
N ALA A 153 14.27 14.48 -16.97
CA ALA A 153 15.38 15.38 -17.34
C ALA A 153 14.93 16.84 -17.32
N ARG A 154 13.74 17.13 -17.88
CA ARG A 154 13.17 18.49 -17.90
C ARG A 154 12.87 19.03 -16.51
N TYR A 155 12.26 18.24 -15.64
CA TYR A 155 11.94 18.66 -14.27
C TYR A 155 13.19 18.76 -13.39
N ALA A 156 14.13 17.84 -13.53
CA ALA A 156 15.45 17.93 -12.86
C ALA A 156 16.20 19.18 -13.28
N ALA A 157 16.25 19.50 -14.57
CA ALA A 157 16.89 20.72 -15.07
C ALA A 157 16.22 21.98 -14.52
N LYS A 158 14.90 22.02 -14.44
CA LYS A 158 14.18 23.14 -13.83
C LYS A 158 14.51 23.30 -12.33
N LYS A 159 14.52 22.20 -11.58
CA LYS A 159 14.75 22.21 -10.13
C LYS A 159 16.20 22.50 -9.76
N TYR A 160 17.15 21.85 -10.41
CA TYR A 160 18.57 21.89 -10.05
C TYR A 160 19.43 22.81 -10.95
N GLY A 161 18.88 23.27 -12.08
CA GLY A 161 19.59 24.11 -13.05
C GLY A 161 20.19 25.40 -12.44
N PRO A 162 19.47 26.16 -11.60
CA PRO A 162 20.03 27.32 -10.93
C PRO A 162 21.22 27.00 -10.01
N GLN A 163 21.16 25.89 -9.28
CA GLN A 163 22.24 25.44 -8.40
C GLN A 163 23.45 24.97 -9.20
N LYS A 164 23.20 24.21 -10.28
CA LYS A 164 24.25 23.77 -11.19
C LYS A 164 25.01 24.95 -11.79
N LYS A 165 24.29 25.97 -12.28
CA LYS A 165 24.90 27.20 -12.81
C LYS A 165 25.81 27.90 -11.78
N LYS A 166 25.35 27.99 -10.51
CA LYS A 166 26.17 28.56 -9.42
C LYS A 166 27.42 27.74 -9.14
N ALA A 167 27.28 26.40 -9.11
CA ALA A 167 28.41 25.49 -8.90
C ALA A 167 29.41 25.56 -10.06
N ASP A 168 28.94 25.54 -11.31
CA ASP A 168 29.77 25.65 -12.49
C ASP A 168 30.55 27.00 -12.51
N ALA A 169 29.90 28.12 -12.16
CA ALA A 169 30.55 29.42 -12.05
C ALA A 169 31.59 29.46 -10.93
N PHE A 170 31.29 28.84 -9.77
CA PHE A 170 32.27 28.75 -8.68
C PHE A 170 33.49 27.91 -9.07
N MET A 171 33.29 26.77 -9.72
CA MET A 171 34.37 25.90 -10.20
C MET A 171 35.23 26.64 -11.24
N ALA A 172 34.60 27.31 -12.20
CA ALA A 172 35.30 28.11 -13.21
C ALA A 172 36.13 29.27 -12.60
N ALA A 173 35.61 29.93 -11.56
CA ALA A 173 36.33 30.97 -10.83
C ALA A 173 37.52 30.41 -10.02
N ASN A 174 37.31 29.24 -9.37
CA ASN A 174 38.39 28.58 -8.62
C ASN A 174 39.51 28.05 -9.50
N ALA A 175 39.18 27.48 -10.65
CA ALA A 175 40.21 26.99 -11.61
C ALA A 175 41.18 28.08 -12.08
N LYS A 176 40.81 29.36 -11.95
CA LYS A 176 41.68 30.50 -12.30
C LYS A 176 42.55 30.99 -11.15
N LYS A 177 42.40 30.42 -9.94
CA LYS A 177 43.20 30.82 -8.77
C LYS A 177 44.55 30.11 -8.79
N ALA A 178 45.64 30.83 -8.51
CA ALA A 178 46.97 30.24 -8.39
C ALA A 178 46.99 29.20 -7.24
N GLY A 179 47.55 28.01 -7.51
CA GLY A 179 47.70 26.94 -6.53
C GLY A 179 46.52 25.94 -6.43
N VAL A 180 45.47 26.11 -7.20
CA VAL A 180 44.39 25.10 -7.34
C VAL A 180 44.76 24.15 -8.48
N LYS A 181 44.97 22.85 -8.13
CA LYS A 181 45.16 21.76 -9.10
C LYS A 181 43.90 20.95 -9.24
#